data_c053acc4f1a1c4f9c1f9b795dee3c0e2
#
_entry.id   c053acc4f1a1c4f9c1f9b795dee3c0e2
#
_cell.length_a   1.000
_cell.length_b   1.000
_cell.length_c   1.000
_cell.angle_alpha   90.00
_cell.angle_beta   90.00
_cell.angle_gamma   90.00
#
_symmetry.space_group_name_H-M   'P 1'
#
loop_
_entity.id
_entity.type
_entity.pdbx_description
1 polymer ?
#
loop_
_entity_poly.entity_id
_entity_poly.type
_entity_poly.pdbx_seq_one_letter_code
_entity_poly.pdbx_strand_id
1 'polypeptide(L)' 'MNILILGGGGREHALAWAVKQNPKCDHLIVAPGNAGMQTIAECVDLDINDGSAVVAYAKSRSIDFV' A
#
# COMPACT_ATOMS: atom_id res chain seq x y z
N MET A 1 5.47 -7.54 9.06
CA MET A 1 4.86 -6.20 9.10
C MET A 1 4.02 -6.01 7.84
N ASN A 2 2.79 -5.60 8.01
CA ASN A 2 1.89 -5.30 6.91
C ASN A 2 1.91 -3.80 6.65
N ILE A 3 2.18 -3.39 5.42
CA ILE A 3 2.42 -1.99 5.06
C ILE A 3 1.43 -1.56 3.99
N LEU A 4 0.84 -0.38 4.18
CA LEU A 4 -0.07 0.26 3.23
C LEU A 4 0.58 1.56 2.73
N ILE A 5 0.70 1.71 1.42
CA ILE A 5 1.17 2.93 0.79
C ILE A 5 -0.01 3.61 0.10
N LEU A 6 -0.19 4.90 0.34
CA LEU A 6 -1.24 5.69 -0.27
C LEU A 6 -0.69 6.47 -1.45
N GLY A 7 -1.21 6.20 -2.63
CA GLY A 7 -0.81 6.88 -3.85
C GLY A 7 -0.68 5.94 -5.04
N GLY A 8 -0.32 6.45 -6.19
CA GLY A 8 -0.22 5.67 -7.42
C GLY A 8 0.78 6.22 -8.43
N GLY A 9 1.58 7.20 -8.04
CA GLY A 9 2.56 7.82 -8.91
C GLY A 9 3.92 7.12 -8.90
N GLY A 10 4.87 7.69 -9.63
CA GLY A 10 6.20 7.13 -9.73
C GLY A 10 6.96 7.09 -8.41
N ARG A 11 6.72 8.07 -7.53
CA ARG A 11 7.35 8.07 -6.19
C ARG A 11 6.87 6.90 -5.36
N GLU A 12 5.57 6.66 -5.38
CA GLU A 12 4.97 5.56 -4.63
C GLU A 12 5.43 4.22 -5.17
N HIS A 13 5.59 4.13 -6.50
CA HIS A 13 6.11 2.92 -7.12
C HIS A 13 7.54 2.62 -6.66
N ALA A 14 8.41 3.64 -6.66
CA ALA A 14 9.79 3.50 -6.19
C ALA A 14 9.84 3.11 -4.71
N LEU A 15 9.00 3.74 -3.88
CA LEU A 15 8.91 3.43 -2.47
C LEU A 15 8.42 1.99 -2.25
N ALA A 16 7.40 1.58 -2.98
CA ALA A 16 6.87 0.22 -2.89
C ALA A 16 7.92 -0.82 -3.23
N TRP A 17 8.69 -0.56 -4.28
CA TRP A 17 9.78 -1.46 -4.68
C TRP A 17 10.82 -1.59 -3.57
N ALA A 18 11.22 -0.46 -2.98
CA ALA A 18 12.20 -0.46 -1.89
C ALA A 18 11.67 -1.18 -0.65
N VAL A 19 10.41 -0.93 -0.28
CA VAL A 19 9.77 -1.58 0.87
C VAL A 19 9.67 -3.08 0.66
N LYS A 20 9.32 -3.51 -0.55
CA LYS A 20 9.19 -4.95 -0.86
C LYS A 20 10.49 -5.71 -0.65
N GLN A 21 11.64 -5.05 -0.84
CA GLN A 21 12.95 -5.68 -0.64
C GLN A 21 13.25 -5.94 0.84
N ASN A 22 12.51 -5.29 1.75
CA ASN A 22 12.75 -5.45 3.18
C ASN A 22 12.16 -6.77 3.67
N PRO A 23 12.96 -7.67 4.29
CA PRO A 23 12.46 -8.95 4.75
C PRO A 23 11.42 -8.86 5.87
N LYS A 24 11.26 -7.70 6.51
CA LYS A 24 10.24 -7.46 7.53
C LYS A 24 8.87 -7.15 6.95
N CYS A 25 8.79 -6.90 5.64
CA CYS A 25 7.52 -6.65 4.96
C CYS A 25 6.86 -7.98 4.61
N ASP A 26 5.79 -8.33 5.32
CA ASP A 26 5.03 -9.56 5.06
C ASP A 26 4.03 -9.35 3.94
N HIS A 27 3.28 -8.25 4.00
CA HIS A 27 2.30 -7.86 2.98
C HIS A 27 2.47 -6.40 2.64
N LEU A 28 2.52 -6.11 1.34
CA LEU A 28 2.58 -4.75 0.83
C LEU A 28 1.33 -4.46 0.00
N ILE A 29 0.59 -3.44 0.40
CA ILE A 29 -0.63 -3.01 -0.24
C ILE A 29 -0.47 -1.55 -0.66
N VAL A 30 -0.89 -1.22 -1.87
CA VAL A 30 -0.85 0.16 -2.38
C VAL A 30 -2.26 0.57 -2.80
N ALA A 31 -2.68 1.76 -2.41
CA ALA A 31 -4.00 2.28 -2.75
C ALA A 31 -3.89 3.67 -3.35
N PRO A 32 -4.38 3.91 -4.56
CA PRO A 32 -4.93 2.95 -5.50
C PRO A 32 -3.87 2.18 -6.28
N GLY A 33 -2.61 2.61 -6.25
CA GLY A 33 -1.54 2.00 -7.02
C GLY A 33 -1.68 2.27 -8.52
N ASN A 34 -0.97 1.48 -9.31
CA ASN A 34 -1.08 1.52 -10.78
C ASN A 34 -0.74 0.13 -11.34
N ALA A 35 -0.90 -0.03 -12.67
CA ALA A 35 -0.70 -1.33 -13.30
C ALA A 35 0.73 -1.88 -13.10
N GLY A 36 1.74 -1.02 -13.12
CA GLY A 36 3.12 -1.43 -12.89
C GLY A 36 3.36 -1.95 -11.47
N MET A 37 2.65 -1.40 -10.49
CA MET A 37 2.78 -1.83 -9.10
C MET A 37 2.12 -3.17 -8.82
N GLN A 38 1.18 -3.62 -9.66
CA GLN A 38 0.50 -4.90 -9.47
C GLN A 38 1.45 -6.10 -9.51
N THR A 39 2.64 -5.92 -10.08
CA THR A 39 3.63 -6.97 -10.12
C THR A 39 4.40 -7.12 -8.82
N ILE A 40 4.39 -6.12 -7.95
CA ILE A 40 5.17 -6.10 -6.71
C ILE A 40 4.32 -5.93 -5.46
N ALA A 41 3.07 -5.54 -5.58
CA ALA A 41 2.21 -5.26 -4.44
C ALA A 41 0.75 -5.55 -4.78
N GLU A 42 -0.08 -5.71 -3.75
CA GLU A 42 -1.52 -5.77 -3.92
C GLU A 42 -2.04 -4.34 -4.08
N CYS A 43 -2.66 -4.03 -5.21
CA CYS A 43 -3.26 -2.73 -5.44
C CYS A 43 -4.76 -2.80 -5.16
N VAL A 44 -5.26 -1.88 -4.35
CA VAL A 44 -6.67 -1.85 -3.96
C VAL A 44 -7.30 -0.51 -4.31
N ASP A 45 -8.57 -0.55 -4.67
CA ASP A 45 -9.34 0.66 -4.97
C ASP A 45 -9.89 1.22 -3.65
N LEU A 46 -9.21 2.25 -3.16
CA LEU A 46 -9.54 2.89 -1.89
C LEU A 46 -9.47 4.40 -2.09
N ASP A 47 -10.48 5.13 -1.63
CA ASP A 47 -10.47 6.59 -1.67
C ASP A 47 -9.51 7.11 -0.60
N ILE A 48 -8.30 7.48 -1.03
CA ILE A 48 -7.26 7.94 -0.12
C ILE A 48 -7.54 9.34 0.44
N ASN A 49 -8.53 10.04 -0.10
CA ASN A 49 -8.96 11.33 0.44
C ASN A 49 -10.02 11.19 1.54
N ASP A 50 -10.53 9.99 1.74
CA ASP A 50 -11.47 9.68 2.81
C ASP A 50 -10.71 9.02 3.96
N GLY A 51 -10.37 9.81 4.98
CA GLY A 51 -9.61 9.31 6.13
C GLY A 51 -10.31 8.18 6.88
N SER A 52 -11.64 8.23 6.96
CA SER A 52 -12.40 7.15 7.62
C SER A 52 -12.27 5.83 6.86
N ALA A 53 -12.33 5.88 5.54
CA ALA A 53 -12.17 4.68 4.72
C ALA A 53 -10.77 4.09 4.86
N VAL A 54 -9.75 4.96 4.87
CA VAL A 54 -8.36 4.53 5.04
C VAL A 54 -8.16 3.84 6.39
N VAL A 55 -8.65 4.44 7.46
CA VAL A 55 -8.54 3.87 8.81
C VAL A 55 -9.27 2.53 8.91
N ALA A 56 -10.48 2.46 8.38
CA ALA A 56 -11.27 1.23 8.41
C ALA A 56 -10.56 0.11 7.64
N TYR A 57 -10.01 0.42 6.48
CA TYR A 57 -9.27 -0.55 5.68
C TYR A 57 -8.02 -1.05 6.41
N ALA A 58 -7.25 -0.12 6.99
CA ALA A 58 -6.03 -0.46 7.73
C ALA A 58 -6.33 -1.40 8.89
N LYS A 59 -7.42 -1.16 9.61
CA LYS A 59 -7.84 -2.04 10.70
C LYS A 59 -8.26 -3.42 10.19
N SER A 60 -9.00 -3.47 9.09
CA SER A 60 -9.51 -4.73 8.54
C SER A 60 -8.39 -5.64 8.03
N ARG A 61 -7.28 -5.06 7.59
CA ARG A 61 -6.15 -5.80 7.02
C ARG A 61 -4.97 -5.90 7.99
N SER A 62 -5.14 -5.48 9.23
CA SER A 62 -4.07 -5.51 10.26
C SER A 62 -2.80 -4.80 9.81
N ILE A 63 -2.97 -3.59 9.26
CA ILE A 63 -1.85 -2.79 8.79
C ILE A 63 -1.04 -2.26 9.96
N ASP A 64 0.26 -2.47 9.93
CA ASP A 64 1.19 -2.02 10.98
C ASP A 64 1.73 -0.61 10.70
N PHE A 65 1.80 -0.24 9.40
CA PHE A 65 2.39 1.02 8.99
C PHE A 65 1.72 1.54 7.72
N VAL A 66 1.41 2.83 7.69
CA VAL A 66 0.80 3.50 6.53
C VAL A 66 1.76 4.50 5.92
#